data_b5bc1e53bb61eb38adc7c0ba01233ff5
#
_entry.id   b5bc1e53bb61eb38adc7c0ba01233ff5
#
_cell.length_a   1.000
_cell.length_b   1.000
_cell.length_c   1.000
_cell.angle_alpha   90.00
_cell.angle_beta   90.00
_cell.angle_gamma   90.00
#
_symmetry.space_group_name_H-M   'P 1'
#
loop_
_entity.id
_entity.type
_entity.pdbx_description
1 polymer ?
#
loop_
_entity_poly.entity_id
_entity_poly.type
_entity_poly.pdbx_seq_one_letter_code
_entity_poly.pdbx_strand_id
1 'polypeptide(L)'
;LKKLLFLLITATLSSNFYSQNVEFLECGTDELMRKHYAKFPNEKIQDETFNLELSKMIKTGKLAAKNGQNQIYEIPIVVHVVGDGSPIGNVNNKSDADIIAWVNYTNGVFAGSSSSGMAATSSALPVKFVFAKIDPNCNATNGINRIDASGLPKYVSGGVNDDNTTNAVPATEITAMGQWDTSKYYNIYVVKKLTSNAGGLNGYAYYPGGSNDYSFMATSASAVNAQTLAHEFGHALGLRHTHEGYNATTGDCPVNTDCTLNGDLVCDTEPMKSLYHASVPRNCQAGQINPCTSLVYAGGERNVMSYTFCFRDLFTQGQTDRATAQLLKFRQSLINSPVTSSITPNNNNVSLTNACTPTTISTPGNYNIGITAVKFGSINNSSNNYKQPINNFYENFTGSYCLGTSKTTIPSNTATTITVAPGTSNNHLIKAYIDYNNDGQFDETTELILNQTGVANGSFATASVTPPSSAVLNTPLRMRVIGDIAGTIITSCYTPKYGQVEDYSVTIVPQATLSVNDVTSKNNSFIIKDENSVYVKGESKIASLHIYDASGKLLVNRTDINASEFRLPINQKSTVITVNVVLKDGKVLTKKLQF
;
A
#
# COMPACT_ATOMS: atom_id res chain seq x y z
N LEU A 1 -65.75 -15.37 -68.33
CA LEU A 1 -64.35 -15.23 -67.95
C LEU A 1 -64.25 -14.38 -66.70
N LYS A 2 -64.19 -15.01 -65.51
CA LYS A 2 -64.06 -14.33 -64.20
C LYS A 2 -62.60 -14.27 -63.87
N LYS A 3 -62.06 -13.04 -63.70
CA LYS A 3 -60.74 -12.79 -63.11
C LYS A 3 -60.88 -12.79 -61.61
N LEU A 4 -60.20 -13.72 -60.93
CA LEU A 4 -60.07 -13.79 -59.50
C LEU A 4 -58.90 -12.91 -59.11
N LEU A 5 -59.19 -11.85 -58.33
CA LEU A 5 -58.18 -10.95 -57.78
C LEU A 5 -57.71 -11.50 -56.41
N PHE A 6 -56.47 -12.02 -56.33
CA PHE A 6 -55.88 -12.40 -55.07
C PHE A 6 -55.27 -11.17 -54.41
N LEU A 7 -55.81 -10.79 -53.28
CA LEU A 7 -55.26 -9.71 -52.43
C LEU A 7 -54.26 -10.37 -51.47
N LEU A 8 -52.97 -10.15 -51.70
CA LEU A 8 -51.92 -10.54 -50.77
C LEU A 8 -51.83 -9.47 -49.67
N ILE A 9 -52.29 -9.81 -48.46
CA ILE A 9 -52.07 -9.00 -47.27
C ILE A 9 -50.70 -9.44 -46.72
N THR A 10 -49.67 -8.65 -46.98
CA THR A 10 -48.37 -8.76 -46.31
C THR A 10 -48.49 -8.09 -44.93
N ALA A 11 -48.72 -8.91 -43.93
CA ALA A 11 -48.53 -8.48 -42.52
C ALA A 11 -47.07 -8.32 -42.26
N THR A 12 -46.58 -7.08 -42.26
CA THR A 12 -45.26 -6.73 -41.72
C THR A 12 -45.31 -6.84 -40.22
N LEU A 13 -44.86 -7.95 -39.66
CA LEU A 13 -44.47 -8.05 -38.28
C LEU A 13 -43.23 -7.16 -38.07
N SER A 14 -43.45 -5.92 -37.65
CA SER A 14 -42.40 -5.12 -37.07
C SER A 14 -42.06 -5.75 -35.71
N SER A 15 -41.12 -6.67 -35.68
CA SER A 15 -40.44 -7.05 -34.47
C SER A 15 -39.69 -5.82 -33.97
N ASN A 16 -40.25 -5.16 -32.97
CA ASN A 16 -39.48 -4.23 -32.14
C ASN A 16 -38.39 -5.01 -31.42
N PHE A 17 -37.25 -5.12 -32.06
CA PHE A 17 -36.01 -5.41 -31.31
C PHE A 17 -35.79 -4.23 -30.39
N TYR A 18 -36.28 -4.32 -29.15
CA TYR A 18 -35.72 -3.56 -28.07
C TYR A 18 -34.28 -4.10 -27.92
N SER A 19 -33.35 -3.46 -28.61
CA SER A 19 -31.97 -3.46 -28.18
C SER A 19 -32.01 -2.96 -26.73
N GLN A 20 -31.86 -3.84 -25.76
CA GLN A 20 -31.46 -3.43 -24.44
C GLN A 20 -30.13 -2.71 -24.68
N ASN A 21 -30.13 -1.39 -24.63
CA ASN A 21 -28.92 -0.61 -24.48
C ASN A 21 -28.31 -1.09 -23.18
N VAL A 22 -27.40 -2.03 -23.26
CA VAL A 22 -26.55 -2.39 -22.13
C VAL A 22 -25.78 -1.11 -21.82
N GLU A 23 -26.15 -0.44 -20.74
CA GLU A 23 -25.50 0.78 -20.31
C GLU A 23 -24.05 0.40 -19.99
N PHE A 24 -23.12 0.88 -20.78
CA PHE A 24 -21.71 0.61 -20.57
C PHE A 24 -21.26 1.51 -19.41
N LEU A 25 -21.08 0.93 -18.23
CA LEU A 25 -20.58 1.65 -17.06
C LEU A 25 -19.07 1.83 -17.22
N GLU A 26 -18.59 3.07 -17.13
CA GLU A 26 -17.16 3.34 -17.23
C GLU A 26 -16.39 2.77 -16.05
N CYS A 27 -16.92 2.93 -14.84
CA CYS A 27 -16.31 2.53 -13.58
C CYS A 27 -17.31 1.77 -12.69
N GLY A 28 -16.83 0.73 -12.01
CA GLY A 28 -17.63 -0.10 -11.11
C GLY A 28 -17.50 0.26 -9.64
N THR A 29 -16.72 1.28 -9.27
CA THR A 29 -16.33 1.55 -7.87
C THR A 29 -17.51 1.81 -6.94
N ASP A 30 -18.51 2.59 -7.33
CA ASP A 30 -19.63 2.94 -6.43
C ASP A 30 -20.41 1.69 -5.99
N GLU A 31 -20.78 0.83 -6.94
CA GLU A 31 -21.53 -0.38 -6.65
C GLU A 31 -20.63 -1.41 -5.90
N LEU A 32 -19.37 -1.49 -6.26
CA LEU A 32 -18.39 -2.31 -5.59
C LEU A 32 -18.24 -1.89 -4.11
N MET A 33 -18.06 -0.61 -3.85
CA MET A 33 -17.92 -0.08 -2.49
C MET A 33 -19.20 -0.21 -1.67
N ARG A 34 -20.37 -0.05 -2.30
CA ARG A 34 -21.65 -0.32 -1.65
C ARG A 34 -21.74 -1.76 -1.14
N LYS A 35 -21.37 -2.75 -1.97
CA LYS A 35 -21.33 -4.17 -1.60
C LYS A 35 -20.25 -4.46 -0.56
N HIS A 36 -19.07 -3.88 -0.75
CA HIS A 36 -17.95 -4.03 0.16
C HIS A 36 -18.29 -3.56 1.58
N TYR A 37 -18.86 -2.37 1.71
CA TYR A 37 -19.27 -1.82 3.00
C TYR A 37 -20.46 -2.56 3.64
N ALA A 38 -21.33 -3.17 2.86
CA ALA A 38 -22.36 -4.07 3.39
C ALA A 38 -21.75 -5.33 4.05
N LYS A 39 -20.64 -5.83 3.48
CA LYS A 39 -19.90 -6.98 4.01
C LYS A 39 -18.95 -6.60 5.16
N PHE A 40 -18.36 -5.40 5.12
CA PHE A 40 -17.37 -4.90 6.08
C PHE A 40 -17.80 -3.56 6.68
N PRO A 41 -18.83 -3.51 7.54
CA PRO A 41 -19.40 -2.26 8.04
C PRO A 41 -18.41 -1.42 8.88
N ASN A 42 -17.41 -2.04 9.51
CA ASN A 42 -16.38 -1.32 10.26
C ASN A 42 -15.46 -0.51 9.35
N GLU A 43 -15.20 -0.98 8.13
CA GLU A 43 -14.40 -0.22 7.15
C GLU A 43 -15.17 1.02 6.64
N LYS A 44 -16.50 0.91 6.50
CA LYS A 44 -17.36 2.06 6.23
C LYS A 44 -17.27 3.11 7.33
N ILE A 45 -17.37 2.70 8.59
CA ILE A 45 -17.26 3.61 9.75
C ILE A 45 -15.89 4.29 9.78
N GLN A 46 -14.83 3.57 9.42
CA GLN A 46 -13.48 4.12 9.35
C GLN A 46 -13.38 5.19 8.25
N ASP A 47 -13.90 4.94 7.04
CA ASP A 47 -13.94 5.92 5.95
C ASP A 47 -14.76 7.16 6.34
N GLU A 48 -15.97 6.98 6.86
CA GLU A 48 -16.85 8.07 7.32
C GLU A 48 -16.19 8.91 8.43
N THR A 49 -15.53 8.26 9.40
CA THR A 49 -14.79 8.93 10.47
C THR A 49 -13.67 9.80 9.93
N PHE A 50 -12.90 9.26 9.01
CA PHE A 50 -11.80 10.02 8.40
C PHE A 50 -12.33 11.16 7.51
N ASN A 51 -13.44 10.98 6.80
CA ASN A 51 -14.08 12.06 6.05
C ASN A 51 -14.53 13.22 6.97
N LEU A 52 -15.01 12.91 8.19
CA LEU A 52 -15.31 13.93 9.20
C LEU A 52 -14.05 14.66 9.71
N GLU A 53 -12.94 13.95 9.88
CA GLU A 53 -11.64 14.56 10.21
C GLU A 53 -11.16 15.50 9.10
N LEU A 54 -11.23 15.05 7.84
CA LEU A 54 -10.89 15.88 6.67
C LEU A 54 -11.77 17.12 6.57
N SER A 55 -13.08 16.99 6.75
CA SER A 55 -14.00 18.14 6.78
C SER A 55 -13.55 19.21 7.77
N LYS A 56 -13.17 18.81 9.00
CA LYS A 56 -12.65 19.73 10.01
C LYS A 56 -11.33 20.38 9.58
N MET A 57 -10.44 19.62 8.94
CA MET A 57 -9.15 20.14 8.46
C MET A 57 -9.34 21.14 7.32
N ILE A 58 -10.25 20.89 6.40
CA ILE A 58 -10.60 21.79 5.29
C ILE A 58 -11.19 23.10 5.86
N LYS A 59 -12.20 23.02 6.72
CA LYS A 59 -12.85 24.20 7.34
C LYS A 59 -11.91 25.07 8.17
N THR A 60 -10.83 24.49 8.72
CA THR A 60 -9.84 25.21 9.51
C THR A 60 -8.60 25.64 8.72
N GLY A 61 -8.55 25.39 7.40
CA GLY A 61 -7.40 25.68 6.53
C GLY A 61 -6.14 24.84 6.82
N LYS A 62 -6.24 23.83 7.69
CA LYS A 62 -5.10 23.01 8.07
C LYS A 62 -4.66 22.03 7.00
N LEU A 63 -5.53 21.69 6.06
CA LEU A 63 -5.22 20.76 4.97
C LEU A 63 -4.28 21.41 3.96
N ALA A 64 -4.57 22.62 3.53
CA ALA A 64 -3.74 23.39 2.59
C ALA A 64 -2.33 23.69 3.15
N ALA A 65 -2.21 23.92 4.46
CA ALA A 65 -0.94 24.22 5.10
C ALA A 65 0.04 23.03 5.17
N LYS A 66 -0.46 21.80 5.10
CA LYS A 66 0.37 20.56 5.06
C LYS A 66 0.94 20.26 3.68
N ASN A 67 0.29 20.71 2.62
CA ASN A 67 0.62 20.36 1.25
C ASN A 67 1.61 21.34 0.57
N GLY A 68 2.16 22.30 1.30
CA GLY A 68 3.07 23.34 0.82
C GLY A 68 4.47 22.86 0.40
N GLN A 69 4.69 21.57 0.18
CA GLN A 69 5.92 21.02 -0.37
C GLN A 69 5.62 20.30 -1.68
N ASN A 70 6.36 20.62 -2.73
CA ASN A 70 6.36 19.96 -4.04
C ASN A 70 6.88 18.50 -3.97
N GLN A 71 6.42 17.73 -2.98
CA GLN A 71 6.85 16.35 -2.80
C GLN A 71 5.99 15.43 -3.66
N ILE A 72 6.60 14.73 -4.60
CA ILE A 72 5.97 13.67 -5.36
C ILE A 72 6.20 12.35 -4.63
N TYR A 73 5.13 11.63 -4.34
CA TYR A 73 5.17 10.32 -3.70
C TYR A 73 5.24 9.22 -4.77
N GLU A 74 6.29 8.44 -4.74
CA GLU A 74 6.41 7.27 -5.62
C GLU A 74 5.54 6.14 -5.08
N ILE A 75 4.68 5.60 -5.94
CA ILE A 75 3.81 4.47 -5.64
C ILE A 75 4.37 3.25 -6.38
N PRO A 76 4.93 2.27 -5.67
CA PRO A 76 5.40 1.05 -6.29
C PRO A 76 4.22 0.24 -6.83
N ILE A 77 4.23 -0.02 -8.13
CA ILE A 77 3.17 -0.80 -8.79
C ILE A 77 3.69 -2.13 -9.31
N VAL A 78 2.80 -3.10 -9.33
CA VAL A 78 2.88 -4.28 -10.17
C VAL A 78 1.65 -4.34 -11.07
N VAL A 79 1.87 -4.53 -12.37
CA VAL A 79 0.79 -4.75 -13.33
C VAL A 79 0.69 -6.25 -13.63
N HIS A 80 -0.40 -6.87 -13.19
CA HIS A 80 -0.72 -8.26 -13.45
C HIS A 80 -1.48 -8.34 -14.79
N VAL A 81 -0.83 -8.80 -15.84
CA VAL A 81 -1.48 -9.08 -17.12
C VAL A 81 -2.01 -10.50 -17.09
N VAL A 82 -3.34 -10.62 -17.00
CA VAL A 82 -4.02 -11.91 -16.86
C VAL A 82 -4.35 -12.45 -18.26
N GLY A 83 -3.55 -13.42 -18.71
CA GLY A 83 -3.65 -14.01 -20.05
C GLY A 83 -4.74 -15.08 -20.15
N ASP A 84 -5.37 -15.15 -21.32
CA ASP A 84 -6.39 -16.16 -21.68
C ASP A 84 -5.83 -17.27 -22.60
N GLY A 85 -4.50 -17.41 -22.65
CA GLY A 85 -3.78 -18.27 -23.58
C GLY A 85 -3.36 -17.58 -24.89
N SER A 86 -3.78 -16.34 -25.11
CA SER A 86 -3.35 -15.55 -26.28
C SER A 86 -1.86 -15.18 -26.20
N PRO A 87 -1.13 -15.10 -27.34
CA PRO A 87 0.26 -14.67 -27.35
C PRO A 87 0.44 -13.25 -26.79
N ILE A 88 1.62 -12.98 -26.24
CA ILE A 88 1.99 -11.63 -25.79
C ILE A 88 1.95 -10.66 -27.00
N GLY A 89 1.38 -9.47 -26.79
CA GLY A 89 1.11 -8.48 -27.83
C GLY A 89 -0.29 -8.57 -28.43
N ASN A 90 -1.07 -9.60 -28.07
CA ASN A 90 -2.50 -9.65 -28.39
C ASN A 90 -3.28 -8.66 -27.52
N VAL A 91 -4.48 -8.26 -27.99
CA VAL A 91 -5.36 -7.35 -27.26
C VAL A 91 -5.68 -7.83 -25.84
N ASN A 92 -5.80 -9.14 -25.62
CA ASN A 92 -6.06 -9.75 -24.31
C ASN A 92 -4.79 -10.07 -23.50
N ASN A 93 -3.61 -9.90 -24.09
CA ASN A 93 -2.32 -10.15 -23.46
C ASN A 93 -1.32 -9.08 -23.91
N LYS A 94 -1.52 -7.86 -23.41
CA LYS A 94 -0.76 -6.65 -23.78
C LYS A 94 0.75 -6.88 -23.67
N SER A 95 1.51 -6.28 -24.58
CA SER A 95 2.97 -6.28 -24.50
C SER A 95 3.47 -5.45 -23.31
N ASP A 96 4.70 -5.72 -22.84
CA ASP A 96 5.33 -4.91 -21.81
C ASP A 96 5.48 -3.45 -22.24
N ALA A 97 5.79 -3.23 -23.53
CA ALA A 97 5.91 -1.89 -24.08
C ALA A 97 4.59 -1.10 -24.01
N ASP A 98 3.45 -1.75 -24.32
CA ASP A 98 2.13 -1.12 -24.22
C ASP A 98 1.78 -0.78 -22.76
N ILE A 99 2.05 -1.70 -21.83
CA ILE A 99 1.82 -1.49 -20.40
C ILE A 99 2.67 -0.34 -19.87
N ILE A 100 3.96 -0.29 -20.23
CA ILE A 100 4.86 0.79 -19.82
C ILE A 100 4.40 2.15 -20.38
N ALA A 101 4.01 2.18 -21.66
CA ALA A 101 3.53 3.40 -22.31
C ALA A 101 2.23 3.90 -21.65
N TRP A 102 1.29 3.00 -21.33
CA TRP A 102 0.04 3.32 -20.64
C TRP A 102 0.27 3.89 -19.24
N VAL A 103 1.15 3.27 -18.44
CA VAL A 103 1.50 3.76 -17.10
C VAL A 103 2.23 5.11 -17.17
N ASN A 104 3.11 5.30 -18.15
CA ASN A 104 3.79 6.59 -18.35
C ASN A 104 2.82 7.70 -18.74
N TYR A 105 1.83 7.42 -19.57
CA TYR A 105 0.75 8.35 -19.88
C TYR A 105 -0.06 8.71 -18.63
N THR A 106 -0.41 7.72 -17.82
CA THR A 106 -1.10 7.91 -16.53
C THR A 106 -0.31 8.81 -15.58
N ASN A 107 1.02 8.62 -15.50
CA ASN A 107 1.89 9.52 -14.74
C ASN A 107 1.88 10.96 -15.27
N GLY A 108 1.76 11.13 -16.58
CA GLY A 108 1.58 12.44 -17.19
C GLY A 108 0.26 13.12 -16.80
N VAL A 109 -0.82 12.33 -16.69
CA VAL A 109 -2.12 12.81 -16.19
C VAL A 109 -1.99 13.27 -14.74
N PHE A 110 -1.36 12.50 -13.87
CA PHE A 110 -1.14 12.89 -12.46
C PHE A 110 -0.29 14.17 -12.34
N ALA A 111 0.72 14.31 -13.18
CA ALA A 111 1.58 15.48 -13.18
C ALA A 111 0.93 16.74 -13.77
N GLY A 112 -0.31 16.66 -14.26
CA GLY A 112 -0.96 17.77 -14.96
C GLY A 112 -0.26 18.14 -16.28
N SER A 113 0.44 17.17 -16.92
CA SER A 113 1.28 17.44 -18.09
C SER A 113 0.47 17.72 -19.35
N SER A 114 0.81 18.80 -20.06
CA SER A 114 0.22 19.12 -21.37
C SER A 114 0.52 18.05 -22.43
N SER A 115 1.61 17.29 -22.30
CA SER A 115 1.92 16.16 -23.19
C SER A 115 0.95 14.99 -23.03
N SER A 116 0.26 14.90 -21.88
CA SER A 116 -0.85 13.97 -21.63
C SER A 116 -2.22 14.62 -21.82
N GLY A 117 -2.28 15.79 -22.47
CA GLY A 117 -3.51 16.50 -22.79
C GLY A 117 -4.11 17.25 -21.60
N MET A 118 -3.42 17.36 -20.46
CA MET A 118 -3.95 18.05 -19.29
C MET A 118 -3.99 19.56 -19.49
N ALA A 119 -5.04 20.21 -18.99
CA ALA A 119 -5.19 21.66 -19.05
C ALA A 119 -4.16 22.35 -18.16
N ALA A 120 -3.71 23.54 -18.55
CA ALA A 120 -2.79 24.35 -17.74
C ALA A 120 -3.33 24.72 -16.35
N THR A 121 -4.66 24.68 -16.19
CA THR A 121 -5.37 24.93 -14.92
C THR A 121 -5.56 23.68 -14.08
N SER A 122 -5.16 22.49 -14.59
CA SER A 122 -5.24 21.25 -13.84
C SER A 122 -4.23 21.23 -12.69
N SER A 123 -4.70 20.93 -11.49
CA SER A 123 -3.82 20.66 -10.36
C SER A 123 -3.17 19.29 -10.52
N ALA A 124 -1.87 19.20 -10.19
CA ALA A 124 -1.17 17.93 -10.22
C ALA A 124 -1.50 17.10 -8.97
N LEU A 125 -1.78 15.83 -9.14
CA LEU A 125 -1.76 14.88 -8.03
C LEU A 125 -0.30 14.58 -7.67
N PRO A 126 0.12 14.68 -6.39
CA PRO A 126 1.51 14.53 -5.99
C PRO A 126 1.94 13.06 -5.92
N VAL A 127 1.58 12.27 -6.93
CA VAL A 127 1.87 10.84 -7.01
C VAL A 127 2.50 10.48 -8.35
N LYS A 128 3.31 9.43 -8.34
CA LYS A 128 3.92 8.86 -9.53
C LYS A 128 3.97 7.35 -9.40
N PHE A 129 3.44 6.63 -10.36
CA PHE A 129 3.64 5.20 -10.47
C PHE A 129 5.08 4.88 -10.85
N VAL A 130 5.69 3.99 -10.09
CA VAL A 130 7.02 3.43 -10.37
C VAL A 130 6.89 1.92 -10.39
N PHE A 131 7.29 1.30 -11.49
CA PHE A 131 7.30 -0.16 -11.57
C PHE A 131 8.22 -0.74 -10.50
N ALA A 132 7.75 -1.77 -9.81
CA ALA A 132 8.57 -2.52 -8.87
C ALA A 132 9.82 -3.05 -9.56
N LYS A 133 10.96 -2.95 -8.91
CA LYS A 133 12.26 -3.48 -9.36
C LYS A 133 12.57 -4.85 -8.75
N ILE A 134 11.82 -5.22 -7.74
CA ILE A 134 12.00 -6.42 -6.94
C ILE A 134 10.64 -7.08 -6.77
N ASP A 135 10.55 -8.38 -7.05
CA ASP A 135 9.35 -9.18 -6.82
C ASP A 135 9.25 -9.66 -5.35
N PRO A 136 8.13 -10.27 -4.90
CA PRO A 136 7.99 -10.80 -3.55
C PRO A 136 9.04 -11.86 -3.16
N ASN A 137 9.64 -12.53 -4.15
CA ASN A 137 10.69 -13.53 -3.95
C ASN A 137 12.10 -12.92 -4.02
N CYS A 138 12.21 -11.59 -4.02
CA CYS A 138 13.47 -10.85 -4.11
C CYS A 138 14.24 -10.99 -5.42
N ASN A 139 13.59 -11.42 -6.49
CA ASN A 139 14.19 -11.41 -7.81
C ASN A 139 14.02 -10.04 -8.46
N ALA A 140 14.94 -9.70 -9.35
CA ALA A 140 14.76 -8.53 -10.20
C ALA A 140 13.53 -8.69 -11.09
N THR A 141 12.73 -7.64 -11.21
CA THR A 141 11.53 -7.60 -12.04
C THR A 141 11.42 -6.27 -12.78
N ASN A 142 10.66 -6.27 -13.86
CA ASN A 142 10.23 -5.04 -14.54
C ASN A 142 8.89 -4.50 -14.01
N GLY A 143 8.32 -5.12 -12.96
CA GLY A 143 7.05 -4.74 -12.37
C GLY A 143 5.82 -5.16 -13.19
N ILE A 144 6.00 -6.01 -14.20
CA ILE A 144 4.91 -6.62 -14.97
C ILE A 144 4.90 -8.11 -14.69
N ASN A 145 3.83 -8.58 -14.04
CA ASN A 145 3.62 -9.96 -13.70
C ASN A 145 2.60 -10.59 -14.66
N ARG A 146 2.91 -11.75 -15.23
CA ARG A 146 2.00 -12.43 -16.16
C ARG A 146 1.36 -13.63 -15.48
N ILE A 147 0.02 -13.58 -15.38
CA ILE A 147 -0.79 -14.64 -14.79
C ILE A 147 -1.43 -15.41 -15.94
N ASP A 148 -1.17 -16.70 -16.03
CA ASP A 148 -1.83 -17.57 -17.02
C ASP A 148 -3.16 -18.08 -16.44
N ALA A 149 -4.26 -17.53 -16.95
CA ALA A 149 -5.62 -17.95 -16.62
C ALA A 149 -6.28 -18.78 -17.74
N SER A 150 -5.51 -19.29 -18.72
CA SER A 150 -6.03 -20.13 -19.83
C SER A 150 -6.67 -21.41 -19.34
N GLY A 151 -6.23 -21.91 -18.18
CA GLY A 151 -6.82 -23.07 -17.50
C GLY A 151 -8.17 -22.82 -16.82
N LEU A 152 -8.69 -21.58 -16.84
CA LEU A 152 -9.98 -21.18 -16.28
C LEU A 152 -11.02 -20.95 -17.41
N PRO A 153 -11.84 -21.95 -17.79
CA PRO A 153 -12.76 -21.80 -18.94
C PRO A 153 -13.74 -20.64 -18.81
N LYS A 154 -14.19 -20.32 -17.59
CA LYS A 154 -15.05 -19.17 -17.31
C LYS A 154 -14.35 -17.84 -17.50
N TYR A 155 -13.06 -17.74 -17.14
CA TYR A 155 -12.27 -16.56 -17.44
C TYR A 155 -12.07 -16.39 -18.95
N VAL A 156 -11.71 -17.46 -19.64
CA VAL A 156 -11.48 -17.45 -21.09
C VAL A 156 -12.74 -17.01 -21.84
N SER A 157 -13.93 -17.42 -21.41
CA SER A 157 -15.20 -17.05 -22.04
C SER A 157 -15.74 -15.69 -21.57
N GLY A 158 -15.79 -15.44 -20.26
CA GLY A 158 -16.53 -14.34 -19.63
C GLY A 158 -15.69 -13.27 -18.96
N GLY A 159 -14.41 -13.52 -18.71
CA GLY A 159 -13.54 -12.60 -17.95
C GLY A 159 -13.87 -12.61 -16.47
N VAL A 160 -13.92 -11.41 -15.87
CA VAL A 160 -14.20 -11.20 -14.43
C VAL A 160 -15.57 -10.57 -14.24
N ASN A 161 -16.35 -11.13 -13.31
CA ASN A 161 -17.65 -10.61 -12.89
C ASN A 161 -17.97 -11.08 -11.46
N ASP A 162 -17.95 -10.20 -10.50
CA ASP A 162 -18.23 -10.50 -9.09
C ASP A 162 -19.72 -10.71 -8.79
N ASP A 163 -20.61 -10.26 -9.69
CA ASP A 163 -22.06 -10.38 -9.54
C ASP A 163 -22.61 -11.68 -10.12
N ASN A 164 -21.97 -12.18 -11.18
CA ASN A 164 -22.43 -13.37 -11.91
C ASN A 164 -21.26 -14.25 -12.30
N THR A 165 -20.96 -15.20 -11.45
CA THR A 165 -19.86 -16.18 -11.64
C THR A 165 -20.28 -17.41 -12.45
N THR A 166 -21.48 -17.44 -13.02
CA THR A 166 -21.92 -18.57 -13.84
C THR A 166 -21.09 -18.68 -15.13
N ASN A 167 -20.86 -17.53 -15.79
CA ASN A 167 -20.15 -17.44 -17.06
C ASN A 167 -18.82 -16.67 -16.97
N ALA A 168 -18.40 -16.26 -15.78
CA ALA A 168 -17.19 -15.51 -15.49
C ALA A 168 -16.57 -16.00 -14.17
N VAL A 169 -15.40 -15.52 -13.83
CA VAL A 169 -14.77 -15.77 -12.52
C VAL A 169 -14.88 -14.54 -11.63
N PRO A 170 -14.94 -14.70 -10.30
CA PRO A 170 -14.85 -13.56 -9.39
C PRO A 170 -13.42 -12.99 -9.35
N ALA A 171 -13.25 -11.72 -9.00
CA ALA A 171 -11.95 -11.09 -8.86
C ALA A 171 -11.05 -11.82 -7.83
N THR A 172 -11.65 -12.39 -6.78
CA THR A 172 -10.93 -13.17 -5.75
C THR A 172 -10.22 -14.40 -6.31
N GLU A 173 -10.72 -15.01 -7.37
CA GLU A 173 -10.07 -16.14 -8.04
C GLU A 173 -8.80 -15.67 -8.77
N ILE A 174 -8.85 -14.51 -9.40
CA ILE A 174 -7.70 -13.92 -10.09
C ILE A 174 -6.64 -13.42 -9.08
N THR A 175 -7.07 -12.72 -8.02
CA THR A 175 -6.12 -12.23 -6.99
C THR A 175 -5.42 -13.38 -6.28
N ALA A 176 -6.10 -14.50 -6.04
CA ALA A 176 -5.50 -15.70 -5.45
C ALA A 176 -4.38 -16.33 -6.30
N MET A 177 -4.34 -16.06 -7.62
CA MET A 177 -3.31 -16.58 -8.52
C MET A 177 -1.99 -15.81 -8.44
N GLY A 178 -1.96 -14.57 -7.92
CA GLY A 178 -0.71 -13.82 -7.99
C GLY A 178 -0.74 -12.43 -7.35
N GLN A 179 -1.54 -12.18 -6.33
CA GLN A 179 -1.49 -10.91 -5.61
C GLN A 179 -0.16 -10.74 -4.87
N TRP A 180 0.48 -9.60 -5.07
CA TRP A 180 1.65 -9.21 -4.31
C TRP A 180 1.24 -8.44 -3.04
N ASP A 181 2.12 -8.42 -2.03
CA ASP A 181 1.87 -7.77 -0.73
C ASP A 181 1.42 -6.31 -0.90
N THR A 182 0.16 -6.01 -0.58
CA THR A 182 -0.46 -4.68 -0.76
C THR A 182 0.16 -3.61 0.12
N SER A 183 0.92 -3.98 1.15
CA SER A 183 1.68 -3.02 1.95
C SER A 183 2.94 -2.51 1.23
N LYS A 184 3.38 -3.18 0.18
CA LYS A 184 4.61 -2.90 -0.56
C LYS A 184 4.39 -2.59 -2.03
N TYR A 185 3.31 -3.12 -2.61
CA TYR A 185 2.98 -2.98 -4.03
C TYR A 185 1.51 -2.60 -4.20
N TYR A 186 1.24 -1.61 -5.02
CA TYR A 186 -0.11 -1.39 -5.51
C TYR A 186 -0.37 -2.32 -6.70
N ASN A 187 -1.33 -3.24 -6.57
CA ASN A 187 -1.62 -4.27 -7.57
C ASN A 187 -2.63 -3.74 -8.59
N ILE A 188 -2.30 -3.80 -9.87
CA ILE A 188 -3.17 -3.42 -10.99
C ILE A 188 -3.38 -4.66 -11.86
N TYR A 189 -4.62 -5.15 -11.95
CA TYR A 189 -4.96 -6.31 -12.78
C TYR A 189 -5.52 -5.86 -14.12
N VAL A 190 -4.90 -6.26 -15.21
CA VAL A 190 -5.40 -6.07 -16.57
C VAL A 190 -6.00 -7.39 -17.03
N VAL A 191 -7.33 -7.43 -17.15
CA VAL A 191 -8.10 -8.62 -17.45
C VAL A 191 -8.79 -8.53 -18.81
N LYS A 192 -8.98 -9.66 -19.48
CA LYS A 192 -9.59 -9.75 -20.80
C LYS A 192 -10.92 -8.97 -20.90
N LYS A 193 -11.78 -9.13 -19.91
CA LYS A 193 -13.10 -8.53 -19.84
C LYS A 193 -13.50 -8.33 -18.39
N LEU A 194 -14.13 -7.20 -18.12
CA LEU A 194 -14.67 -6.84 -16.82
C LEU A 194 -16.15 -6.49 -16.99
N THR A 195 -17.01 -7.11 -16.20
CA THR A 195 -18.47 -6.90 -16.29
C THR A 195 -19.10 -6.87 -14.91
N SER A 196 -20.31 -6.30 -14.85
CA SER A 196 -21.24 -6.39 -13.73
C SER A 196 -22.61 -6.86 -14.23
N ASN A 197 -23.58 -7.01 -13.33
CA ASN A 197 -24.97 -7.25 -13.75
C ASN A 197 -25.57 -6.08 -14.54
N ALA A 198 -25.03 -4.87 -14.37
CA ALA A 198 -25.46 -3.68 -15.13
C ALA A 198 -24.83 -3.59 -16.53
N GLY A 199 -23.74 -4.34 -16.80
CA GLY A 199 -23.10 -4.31 -18.12
C GLY A 199 -21.59 -4.42 -18.09
N GLY A 200 -20.94 -3.94 -19.16
CA GLY A 200 -19.48 -3.90 -19.29
C GLY A 200 -18.87 -2.81 -18.42
N LEU A 201 -17.69 -3.08 -17.85
CA LEU A 201 -16.92 -2.14 -17.06
C LEU A 201 -15.56 -1.89 -17.72
N ASN A 202 -15.05 -0.68 -17.61
CA ASN A 202 -13.67 -0.33 -17.98
C ASN A 202 -12.70 -0.59 -16.84
N GLY A 203 -13.10 -0.32 -15.60
CA GLY A 203 -12.31 -0.55 -14.41
C GLY A 203 -13.08 -0.39 -13.12
N TYR A 204 -12.38 -0.65 -12.03
CA TYR A 204 -12.76 -0.26 -10.68
C TYR A 204 -11.55 -0.26 -9.74
N ALA A 205 -11.64 0.46 -8.64
CA ALA A 205 -10.72 0.41 -7.52
C ALA A 205 -11.47 0.44 -6.19
N TYR A 206 -10.79 0.03 -5.11
CA TYR A 206 -11.30 0.19 -3.75
C TYR A 206 -10.83 1.52 -3.15
N TYR A 207 -11.68 2.13 -2.31
CA TYR A 207 -11.26 3.26 -1.48
C TYR A 207 -10.18 2.84 -0.49
N PRO A 208 -9.30 3.79 -0.07
CA PRO A 208 -8.19 3.45 0.82
C PRO A 208 -8.65 3.08 2.23
N GLY A 209 -7.85 2.24 2.92
CA GLY A 209 -8.10 1.86 4.31
C GLY A 209 -8.88 0.57 4.51
N GLY A 210 -9.38 -0.05 3.44
CA GLY A 210 -10.05 -1.35 3.47
C GLY A 210 -9.09 -2.53 3.32
N SER A 211 -9.65 -3.73 3.47
CA SER A 211 -8.93 -5.01 3.30
C SER A 211 -8.54 -5.31 1.86
N ASN A 212 -9.22 -4.69 0.89
CA ASN A 212 -8.92 -4.79 -0.53
C ASN A 212 -8.21 -3.51 -0.99
N ASP A 213 -7.04 -3.66 -1.61
CA ASP A 213 -6.23 -2.54 -2.09
C ASP A 213 -5.60 -2.87 -3.45
N TYR A 214 -6.42 -2.78 -4.49
CA TYR A 214 -6.04 -3.05 -5.88
C TYR A 214 -7.03 -2.41 -6.86
N SER A 215 -6.62 -2.33 -8.14
CA SER A 215 -7.49 -1.97 -9.26
C SER A 215 -7.62 -3.11 -10.26
N PHE A 216 -8.81 -3.27 -10.84
CA PHE A 216 -9.05 -4.09 -12.02
C PHE A 216 -9.33 -3.20 -13.22
N MET A 217 -8.73 -3.54 -14.37
CA MET A 217 -8.83 -2.82 -15.63
C MET A 217 -9.18 -3.80 -16.74
N ALA A 218 -10.19 -3.50 -17.56
CA ALA A 218 -10.40 -4.25 -18.79
C ALA A 218 -9.28 -3.93 -19.80
N THR A 219 -8.86 -4.92 -20.60
CA THR A 219 -7.85 -4.69 -21.67
C THR A 219 -8.27 -3.62 -22.66
N SER A 220 -9.57 -3.45 -22.91
CA SER A 220 -10.14 -2.37 -23.73
C SER A 220 -9.85 -0.97 -23.16
N ALA A 221 -9.72 -0.86 -21.85
CA ALA A 221 -9.46 0.41 -21.13
C ALA A 221 -7.99 0.65 -20.83
N SER A 222 -7.07 -0.18 -21.33
CA SER A 222 -5.63 -0.08 -21.14
C SER A 222 -4.87 0.32 -22.42
N ALA A 223 -5.50 1.09 -23.30
CA ALA A 223 -4.81 1.72 -24.43
C ALA A 223 -3.81 2.78 -23.92
N VAL A 224 -2.75 3.06 -24.69
CA VAL A 224 -1.65 3.94 -24.26
C VAL A 224 -2.12 5.29 -23.75
N ASN A 225 -3.16 5.87 -24.37
CA ASN A 225 -3.73 7.17 -23.98
C ASN A 225 -5.03 7.09 -23.21
N ALA A 226 -5.36 5.91 -22.64
CA ALA A 226 -6.56 5.75 -21.83
C ALA A 226 -6.39 6.37 -20.44
N GLN A 227 -7.34 7.19 -20.04
CA GLN A 227 -7.34 7.89 -18.75
C GLN A 227 -7.99 7.11 -17.63
N THR A 228 -8.55 5.93 -17.93
CA THR A 228 -9.31 5.12 -16.97
C THR A 228 -8.46 4.72 -15.76
N LEU A 229 -7.16 4.39 -15.94
CA LEU A 229 -6.29 4.07 -14.81
C LEU A 229 -6.10 5.27 -13.87
N ALA A 230 -5.99 6.48 -14.42
CA ALA A 230 -5.90 7.69 -13.60
C ALA A 230 -7.19 7.94 -12.82
N HIS A 231 -8.35 7.66 -13.42
CA HIS A 231 -9.66 7.72 -12.80
C HIS A 231 -9.77 6.69 -11.65
N GLU A 232 -9.49 5.42 -11.92
CA GLU A 232 -9.58 4.35 -10.91
C GLU A 232 -8.59 4.58 -9.76
N PHE A 233 -7.37 5.05 -10.05
CA PHE A 233 -6.43 5.37 -8.98
C PHE A 233 -6.85 6.62 -8.19
N GLY A 234 -7.59 7.54 -8.80
CA GLY A 234 -8.28 8.61 -8.08
C GLY A 234 -9.19 8.05 -6.98
N HIS A 235 -9.98 7.01 -7.27
CA HIS A 235 -10.76 6.29 -6.26
C HIS A 235 -9.86 5.62 -5.21
N ALA A 236 -8.79 4.98 -5.63
CA ALA A 236 -7.80 4.43 -4.71
C ALA A 236 -7.16 5.49 -3.80
N LEU A 237 -7.19 6.76 -4.17
CA LEU A 237 -6.81 7.91 -3.35
C LEU A 237 -8.00 8.58 -2.63
N GLY A 238 -9.17 7.92 -2.57
CA GLY A 238 -10.36 8.39 -1.87
C GLY A 238 -11.12 9.52 -2.57
N LEU A 239 -10.86 9.77 -3.86
CA LEU A 239 -11.68 10.68 -4.65
C LEU A 239 -12.97 9.98 -5.07
N ARG A 240 -14.07 10.70 -5.03
CA ARG A 240 -15.39 10.25 -5.48
C ARG A 240 -15.70 10.81 -6.86
N HIS A 241 -16.71 10.26 -7.51
CA HIS A 241 -17.20 10.84 -8.75
C HIS A 241 -17.71 12.25 -8.53
N THR A 242 -17.47 13.18 -9.46
CA THR A 242 -17.98 14.56 -9.39
C THR A 242 -19.51 14.64 -9.35
N HIS A 243 -20.19 13.57 -9.77
CA HIS A 243 -21.65 13.43 -9.72
C HIS A 243 -22.13 12.61 -8.51
N GLU A 244 -21.31 12.39 -7.50
CA GLU A 244 -21.66 11.65 -6.28
C GLU A 244 -22.94 12.24 -5.64
N GLY A 245 -23.92 11.35 -5.38
CA GLY A 245 -25.22 11.76 -4.87
C GLY A 245 -26.23 12.17 -5.94
N TYR A 246 -25.90 12.12 -7.24
CA TYR A 246 -26.86 12.24 -8.33
C TYR A 246 -27.82 11.06 -8.32
N ASN A 247 -29.11 11.34 -8.36
CA ASN A 247 -30.16 10.32 -8.46
C ASN A 247 -30.60 10.16 -9.92
N ALA A 248 -30.14 9.10 -10.59
CA ALA A 248 -30.47 8.83 -11.98
C ALA A 248 -31.96 8.53 -12.21
N THR A 249 -32.68 8.05 -11.19
CA THR A 249 -34.11 7.71 -11.28
C THR A 249 -35.00 8.95 -11.25
N THR A 250 -34.73 9.89 -10.33
CA THR A 250 -35.52 11.15 -10.20
C THR A 250 -34.88 12.27 -11.01
N GLY A 251 -33.64 12.16 -11.40
CA GLY A 251 -32.90 13.21 -12.08
C GLY A 251 -32.45 14.34 -11.14
N ASP A 252 -32.48 14.12 -9.82
CA ASP A 252 -32.11 15.13 -8.84
C ASP A 252 -30.60 15.35 -8.82
N CYS A 253 -30.19 16.60 -8.71
CA CYS A 253 -28.82 17.00 -8.55
C CYS A 253 -28.25 16.58 -7.18
N PRO A 254 -26.93 16.37 -7.06
CA PRO A 254 -26.29 16.12 -5.77
C PRO A 254 -26.61 17.25 -4.78
N VAL A 255 -26.84 16.87 -3.52
CA VAL A 255 -26.87 17.83 -2.42
C VAL A 255 -25.46 18.34 -2.20
N ASN A 256 -25.29 19.67 -2.15
CA ASN A 256 -23.99 20.31 -1.93
C ASN A 256 -24.09 21.49 -0.94
N THR A 257 -24.93 21.35 0.10
CA THR A 257 -25.09 22.37 1.15
C THR A 257 -23.88 22.48 2.06
N ASP A 258 -23.13 21.39 2.22
CA ASP A 258 -21.81 21.34 2.87
C ASP A 258 -20.90 20.48 1.99
N CYS A 259 -20.13 21.12 1.12
CA CYS A 259 -19.24 20.46 0.18
C CYS A 259 -18.16 19.57 0.82
N THR A 260 -17.91 19.72 2.12
CA THR A 260 -16.97 18.86 2.85
C THR A 260 -17.61 17.57 3.36
N LEU A 261 -18.93 17.44 3.30
CA LEU A 261 -19.72 16.31 3.82
C LEU A 261 -20.72 15.76 2.81
N ASN A 262 -21.02 16.51 1.74
CA ASN A 262 -21.97 16.14 0.71
C ASN A 262 -21.28 16.08 -0.67
N GLY A 263 -21.94 15.42 -1.63
CA GLY A 263 -21.40 15.25 -2.97
C GLY A 263 -20.10 14.46 -2.97
N ASP A 264 -19.15 14.87 -3.78
CA ASP A 264 -17.84 14.23 -3.91
C ASP A 264 -16.85 14.58 -2.77
N LEU A 265 -17.32 15.34 -1.77
CA LEU A 265 -16.56 15.81 -0.60
C LEU A 265 -15.39 16.75 -0.94
N VAL A 266 -15.53 17.48 -2.03
CA VAL A 266 -14.57 18.47 -2.54
C VAL A 266 -15.29 19.79 -2.83
N CYS A 267 -14.74 20.91 -2.34
CA CYS A 267 -15.47 22.20 -2.39
C CYS A 267 -15.22 23.02 -3.66
N ASP A 268 -14.20 22.70 -4.41
CA ASP A 268 -13.88 23.38 -5.68
C ASP A 268 -14.30 22.57 -6.93
N THR A 269 -15.03 21.48 -6.71
CA THR A 269 -15.80 20.79 -7.74
C THR A 269 -17.26 21.26 -7.69
N GLU A 270 -17.88 21.40 -8.84
CA GLU A 270 -19.30 21.79 -8.93
C GLU A 270 -20.21 20.56 -8.83
N PRO A 271 -21.40 20.66 -8.17
CA PRO A 271 -22.38 19.60 -8.21
C PRO A 271 -22.89 19.41 -9.64
N MET A 272 -22.90 18.18 -10.12
CA MET A 272 -23.27 17.87 -11.50
C MET A 272 -24.01 16.54 -11.61
N LYS A 273 -24.72 16.36 -12.72
CA LYS A 273 -25.29 15.07 -13.11
C LYS A 273 -24.24 14.23 -13.83
N SER A 274 -24.39 12.91 -13.80
CA SER A 274 -23.62 12.03 -14.69
C SER A 274 -23.90 12.38 -16.14
N LEU A 275 -22.87 12.67 -16.92
CA LEU A 275 -23.01 13.01 -18.35
C LEU A 275 -23.26 11.80 -19.24
N TYR A 276 -23.22 10.59 -18.68
CA TYR A 276 -23.65 9.37 -19.39
C TYR A 276 -25.17 9.16 -19.37
N HIS A 277 -25.88 9.94 -18.55
CA HIS A 277 -27.34 9.83 -18.51
C HIS A 277 -27.98 10.39 -19.79
N ALA A 278 -28.97 9.69 -20.34
CA ALA A 278 -29.61 10.02 -21.62
C ALA A 278 -30.28 11.43 -21.67
N SER A 279 -30.64 11.97 -20.50
CA SER A 279 -31.28 13.31 -20.39
C SER A 279 -30.28 14.47 -20.32
N VAL A 280 -28.95 14.19 -20.30
CA VAL A 280 -27.93 15.22 -20.23
C VAL A 280 -27.28 15.40 -21.60
N PRO A 281 -27.16 16.65 -22.12
CA PRO A 281 -26.48 16.88 -23.40
C PRO A 281 -25.03 16.33 -23.38
N ARG A 282 -24.69 15.51 -24.36
CA ARG A 282 -23.40 14.82 -24.47
C ARG A 282 -22.35 15.60 -25.26
N ASN A 283 -22.52 16.91 -25.41
CA ASN A 283 -21.60 17.74 -26.19
C ASN A 283 -20.63 18.48 -25.27
N CYS A 284 -19.36 18.31 -25.52
CA CYS A 284 -18.26 18.95 -24.80
C CYS A 284 -17.99 20.37 -25.34
N GLN A 285 -19.05 21.15 -25.59
CA GLN A 285 -18.91 22.50 -26.16
C GLN A 285 -18.74 23.53 -25.04
N ALA A 286 -17.84 24.47 -25.29
CA ALA A 286 -17.66 25.62 -24.41
C ALA A 286 -18.98 26.37 -24.22
N GLY A 287 -19.30 26.76 -22.99
CA GLY A 287 -20.55 27.47 -22.65
C GLY A 287 -21.74 26.56 -22.37
N GLN A 288 -21.57 25.24 -22.30
CA GLN A 288 -22.65 24.32 -21.88
C GLN A 288 -23.06 24.62 -20.44
N ILE A 289 -24.39 24.68 -20.23
CA ILE A 289 -24.94 24.96 -18.91
C ILE A 289 -25.03 23.69 -18.07
N ASN A 290 -24.50 23.76 -16.86
CA ASN A 290 -24.63 22.72 -15.84
C ASN A 290 -26.08 22.81 -15.27
N PRO A 291 -26.91 21.77 -15.42
CA PRO A 291 -28.29 21.80 -14.98
C PRO A 291 -28.46 21.87 -13.45
N CYS A 292 -27.40 21.58 -12.68
CA CYS A 292 -27.42 21.64 -11.23
C CYS A 292 -27.08 23.01 -10.66
N THR A 293 -26.34 23.83 -11.38
CA THR A 293 -25.96 25.19 -10.95
C THR A 293 -26.65 26.28 -11.75
N SER A 294 -27.20 25.95 -12.92
CA SER A 294 -27.72 26.92 -13.92
C SER A 294 -26.65 27.88 -14.47
N LEU A 295 -25.38 27.56 -14.25
CA LEU A 295 -24.23 28.30 -14.75
C LEU A 295 -23.50 27.47 -15.83
N VAL A 296 -22.61 28.10 -16.58
CA VAL A 296 -21.68 27.36 -17.45
C VAL A 296 -20.84 26.42 -16.60
N TYR A 297 -20.56 25.19 -17.11
CA TYR A 297 -19.68 24.26 -16.42
C TYR A 297 -18.34 24.92 -16.09
N ALA A 298 -17.89 24.73 -14.87
CA ALA A 298 -16.59 25.24 -14.38
C ALA A 298 -15.45 24.19 -14.50
N GLY A 299 -15.65 23.17 -15.34
CA GLY A 299 -14.67 22.11 -15.59
C GLY A 299 -15.10 20.73 -15.11
N GLY A 300 -16.27 20.62 -14.46
CA GLY A 300 -16.80 19.33 -14.00
C GLY A 300 -16.94 18.31 -15.13
N GLU A 301 -17.35 18.77 -16.33
CA GLU A 301 -17.51 17.96 -17.54
C GLU A 301 -16.17 17.42 -18.09
N ARG A 302 -15.05 18.01 -17.68
CA ARG A 302 -13.68 17.66 -18.08
C ARG A 302 -12.87 17.07 -16.95
N ASN A 303 -13.49 16.91 -15.76
CA ASN A 303 -12.78 16.38 -14.61
C ASN A 303 -12.46 14.89 -14.77
N VAL A 304 -11.27 14.47 -14.35
CA VAL A 304 -10.84 13.07 -14.46
C VAL A 304 -11.78 12.14 -13.69
N MET A 305 -12.38 12.60 -12.59
CA MET A 305 -13.34 11.83 -11.79
C MET A 305 -14.79 11.93 -12.29
N SER A 306 -15.03 12.49 -13.48
CA SER A 306 -16.36 12.58 -14.06
C SER A 306 -16.66 11.41 -15.00
N TYR A 307 -17.94 11.03 -15.06
CA TYR A 307 -18.50 10.24 -16.18
C TYR A 307 -18.85 11.20 -17.30
N THR A 308 -18.01 11.21 -18.33
CA THR A 308 -18.13 12.16 -19.42
C THR A 308 -17.68 11.55 -20.75
N PHE A 309 -18.25 12.03 -21.86
CA PHE A 309 -17.73 11.78 -23.21
C PHE A 309 -16.67 12.81 -23.62
N CYS A 310 -16.43 13.81 -22.78
CA CYS A 310 -15.38 14.81 -23.00
C CYS A 310 -14.00 14.22 -22.69
N PHE A 311 -12.97 14.81 -23.31
CA PHE A 311 -11.62 14.52 -22.89
C PHE A 311 -11.42 15.06 -21.46
N ARG A 312 -10.95 14.21 -20.56
CA ARG A 312 -10.78 14.52 -19.13
C ARG A 312 -9.38 15.10 -18.93
N ASP A 313 -9.31 16.41 -18.69
CA ASP A 313 -8.03 17.13 -18.61
C ASP A 313 -7.88 17.96 -17.33
N LEU A 314 -8.71 17.68 -16.30
CA LEU A 314 -8.74 18.49 -15.11
C LEU A 314 -8.79 17.65 -13.82
N PHE A 315 -7.88 17.95 -12.89
CA PHE A 315 -8.05 17.77 -11.46
C PHE A 315 -8.12 19.13 -10.78
N THR A 316 -8.91 19.25 -9.70
CA THR A 316 -8.95 20.47 -8.88
C THR A 316 -7.93 20.42 -7.73
N GLN A 317 -7.64 21.58 -7.12
CA GLN A 317 -6.75 21.63 -5.97
C GLN A 317 -7.33 20.88 -4.76
N GLY A 318 -8.63 21.00 -4.55
CA GLY A 318 -9.33 20.27 -3.48
C GLY A 318 -9.26 18.76 -3.65
N GLN A 319 -9.36 18.27 -4.89
CA GLN A 319 -9.12 16.84 -5.19
C GLN A 319 -7.69 16.43 -4.85
N THR A 320 -6.69 17.24 -5.21
CA THR A 320 -5.28 17.00 -4.87
C THR A 320 -5.05 16.98 -3.37
N ASP A 321 -5.63 17.92 -2.65
CA ASP A 321 -5.49 18.01 -1.19
C ASP A 321 -6.12 16.81 -0.49
N ARG A 322 -7.32 16.40 -0.92
CA ARG A 322 -8.00 15.20 -0.42
C ARG A 322 -7.22 13.93 -0.71
N ALA A 323 -6.78 13.73 -1.94
CA ALA A 323 -6.01 12.58 -2.37
C ALA A 323 -4.70 12.44 -1.57
N THR A 324 -4.01 13.55 -1.33
CA THR A 324 -2.78 13.59 -0.52
C THR A 324 -3.04 13.18 0.92
N ALA A 325 -4.11 13.68 1.53
CA ALA A 325 -4.45 13.33 2.91
C ALA A 325 -4.79 11.84 3.07
N GLN A 326 -5.53 11.29 2.12
CA GLN A 326 -5.90 9.86 2.06
C GLN A 326 -4.64 8.99 1.89
N LEU A 327 -3.75 9.36 0.97
CA LEU A 327 -2.48 8.67 0.74
C LEU A 327 -1.64 8.61 2.02
N LEU A 328 -1.45 9.74 2.67
CA LEU A 328 -0.64 9.85 3.88
C LEU A 328 -1.27 9.15 5.09
N LYS A 329 -2.59 9.01 5.13
CA LYS A 329 -3.28 8.29 6.20
C LYS A 329 -3.20 6.78 6.04
N PHE A 330 -3.49 6.27 4.85
CA PHE A 330 -3.78 4.86 4.64
C PHE A 330 -2.70 4.09 3.86
N ARG A 331 -1.78 4.79 3.16
CA ARG A 331 -0.79 4.16 2.27
C ARG A 331 0.66 4.54 2.57
N GLN A 332 0.96 4.90 3.80
CA GLN A 332 2.36 5.21 4.20
C GLN A 332 3.32 4.06 3.93
N SER A 333 2.85 2.81 4.04
CA SER A 333 3.66 1.63 3.73
C SER A 333 4.09 1.58 2.27
N LEU A 334 3.22 1.97 1.34
CA LEU A 334 3.54 2.02 -0.10
C LEU A 334 4.58 3.09 -0.41
N ILE A 335 4.38 4.33 0.06
CA ILE A 335 5.30 5.44 -0.23
C ILE A 335 6.68 5.28 0.43
N ASN A 336 6.79 4.41 1.41
CA ASN A 336 8.06 4.05 2.08
C ASN A 336 8.59 2.67 1.64
N SER A 337 7.98 2.06 0.64
CA SER A 337 8.37 0.72 0.18
C SER A 337 9.72 0.77 -0.55
N PRO A 338 10.66 -0.11 -0.24
CA PRO A 338 11.99 -0.14 -0.86
C PRO A 338 12.01 -0.79 -2.24
N VAL A 339 10.87 -1.30 -2.73
CA VAL A 339 10.81 -2.16 -3.93
C VAL A 339 11.03 -1.41 -5.25
N THR A 340 11.06 -0.08 -5.23
CA THR A 340 11.39 0.77 -6.40
C THR A 340 12.89 0.95 -6.62
N SER A 341 13.70 0.66 -5.61
CA SER A 341 15.15 0.72 -5.72
C SER A 341 15.67 -0.51 -6.46
N SER A 342 16.48 -0.32 -7.50
CA SER A 342 17.27 -1.42 -8.05
C SER A 342 18.27 -1.83 -6.98
N ILE A 343 17.98 -2.91 -6.28
CA ILE A 343 19.03 -3.56 -5.55
C ILE A 343 19.89 -4.23 -6.62
N THR A 344 21.17 -3.86 -6.73
CA THR A 344 22.17 -4.83 -7.11
C THR A 344 21.92 -6.01 -6.17
N PRO A 345 21.58 -7.22 -6.68
CA PRO A 345 21.49 -8.36 -5.81
C PRO A 345 22.81 -8.39 -5.04
N ASN A 346 22.76 -7.96 -3.80
CA ASN A 346 23.89 -8.13 -2.93
C ASN A 346 23.85 -9.64 -2.64
N ASN A 347 24.45 -10.41 -3.54
CA ASN A 347 24.73 -11.82 -3.40
C ASN A 347 25.72 -12.08 -2.23
N ASN A 348 25.70 -11.20 -1.24
CA ASN A 348 26.15 -11.55 0.07
C ASN A 348 25.14 -12.58 0.60
N ASN A 349 25.22 -13.79 0.03
CA ASN A 349 24.74 -14.97 0.69
C ASN A 349 25.36 -14.91 2.08
N VAL A 350 24.55 -14.49 3.05
CA VAL A 350 24.91 -14.60 4.45
C VAL A 350 25.12 -16.09 4.64
N SER A 351 26.38 -16.53 4.69
CA SER A 351 26.71 -17.93 4.94
C SER A 351 26.34 -18.18 6.40
N LEU A 352 25.13 -18.64 6.62
CA LEU A 352 24.73 -19.20 7.91
C LEU A 352 25.22 -20.62 7.99
N THR A 353 25.61 -21.05 9.18
CA THR A 353 25.93 -22.45 9.45
C THR A 353 24.68 -23.31 9.08
N ASN A 354 24.94 -24.44 8.44
CA ASN A 354 23.90 -25.35 8.03
C ASN A 354 23.20 -25.92 9.26
N ALA A 355 21.88 -25.80 9.29
CA ALA A 355 21.05 -26.44 10.31
C ALA A 355 20.16 -27.52 9.67
N CYS A 356 19.54 -28.35 10.50
CA CYS A 356 18.57 -29.32 10.03
C CYS A 356 17.44 -28.62 9.23
N THR A 357 17.13 -29.17 8.08
CA THR A 357 16.01 -28.71 7.26
C THR A 357 14.78 -29.57 7.56
N PRO A 358 13.61 -28.97 7.88
CA PRO A 358 12.37 -29.73 8.03
C PRO A 358 12.08 -30.56 6.79
N THR A 359 11.70 -31.82 6.97
CA THR A 359 11.30 -32.70 5.87
C THR A 359 9.88 -32.41 5.42
N THR A 360 9.44 -33.05 4.34
CA THR A 360 8.10 -32.83 3.78
C THR A 360 7.02 -33.21 4.78
N ILE A 361 6.02 -32.34 4.94
CA ILE A 361 4.83 -32.60 5.76
C ILE A 361 4.09 -33.86 5.27
N SER A 362 3.68 -34.70 6.20
CA SER A 362 3.05 -35.99 5.87
C SER A 362 1.59 -35.87 5.40
N THR A 363 0.91 -34.79 5.74
CA THR A 363 -0.50 -34.52 5.41
C THR A 363 -0.65 -33.14 4.80
N PRO A 364 -0.35 -32.97 3.50
CA PRO A 364 -0.57 -31.71 2.81
C PRO A 364 -2.04 -31.27 2.88
N GLY A 365 -2.30 -29.99 3.18
CA GLY A 365 -3.67 -29.46 3.23
C GLY A 365 -3.68 -27.96 3.59
N ASN A 366 -4.87 -27.38 3.58
CA ASN A 366 -5.10 -25.96 3.91
C ASN A 366 -5.68 -25.85 5.32
N TYR A 367 -4.83 -26.01 6.33
CA TYR A 367 -5.27 -26.05 7.72
C TYR A 367 -5.34 -24.67 8.38
N ASN A 368 -4.76 -23.63 7.77
CA ASN A 368 -4.59 -22.30 8.36
C ASN A 368 -3.90 -22.33 9.73
N ILE A 369 -2.97 -23.26 9.90
CA ILE A 369 -2.13 -23.45 11.09
C ILE A 369 -0.71 -23.07 10.72
N GLY A 370 0.05 -22.50 11.67
CA GLY A 370 1.44 -22.05 11.47
C GLY A 370 1.62 -20.63 11.93
N ILE A 371 2.35 -19.84 11.14
CA ILE A 371 2.80 -18.50 11.49
C ILE A 371 2.21 -17.50 10.49
N THR A 372 1.72 -16.36 10.95
CA THR A 372 1.22 -15.29 10.09
C THR A 372 2.03 -14.00 10.20
N ALA A 373 2.77 -13.81 11.28
CA ALA A 373 3.73 -12.72 11.39
C ALA A 373 4.79 -12.99 12.45
N VAL A 374 6.00 -12.47 12.20
CA VAL A 374 7.11 -12.46 13.16
C VAL A 374 7.66 -11.04 13.29
N LYS A 375 7.76 -10.54 14.53
CA LYS A 375 8.43 -9.28 14.86
C LYS A 375 9.54 -9.53 15.87
N PHE A 376 10.76 -9.09 15.55
CA PHE A 376 11.92 -9.19 16.45
C PHE A 376 13.00 -8.20 16.03
N GLY A 377 13.26 -7.18 16.85
CA GLY A 377 14.13 -6.08 16.46
C GLY A 377 13.63 -5.37 15.19
N SER A 378 14.42 -5.37 14.12
CA SER A 378 14.01 -4.86 12.81
C SER A 378 13.25 -5.88 11.96
N ILE A 379 13.19 -7.16 12.33
CA ILE A 379 12.33 -8.14 11.67
C ILE A 379 10.88 -7.73 11.87
N ASN A 380 10.16 -7.58 10.77
CA ASN A 380 8.71 -7.35 10.74
C ASN A 380 8.18 -8.05 9.50
N ASN A 381 8.10 -9.39 9.58
CA ASN A 381 7.68 -10.22 8.47
C ASN A 381 6.21 -10.63 8.67
N SER A 382 5.40 -10.47 7.64
CA SER A 382 4.06 -11.07 7.54
C SER A 382 4.16 -12.22 6.57
N SER A 383 3.82 -13.41 7.03
CA SER A 383 3.76 -14.63 6.24
C SER A 383 2.32 -15.12 6.19
N ASN A 384 2.03 -15.93 5.20
CA ASN A 384 0.77 -16.67 5.21
C ASN A 384 1.05 -18.01 5.88
N ASN A 385 0.33 -18.34 6.95
CA ASN A 385 0.36 -19.67 7.52
C ASN A 385 0.36 -20.75 6.42
N TYR A 386 0.75 -21.98 6.74
CA TYR A 386 0.80 -23.06 5.75
C TYR A 386 -0.51 -23.19 4.97
N LYS A 387 -0.46 -22.92 3.68
CA LYS A 387 -1.63 -22.95 2.78
C LYS A 387 -1.19 -23.28 1.35
N GLN A 388 -1.38 -24.52 0.93
CA GLN A 388 -1.12 -24.93 -0.45
C GLN A 388 -2.10 -24.28 -1.44
N PRO A 389 -1.67 -23.90 -2.64
CA PRO A 389 -0.28 -23.88 -3.17
C PRO A 389 0.48 -22.58 -2.89
N ILE A 390 -0.03 -21.69 -2.03
CA ILE A 390 0.45 -20.29 -1.87
C ILE A 390 1.82 -20.25 -1.19
N ASN A 391 2.06 -21.10 -0.18
CA ASN A 391 3.32 -21.18 0.55
C ASN A 391 3.61 -22.61 1.01
N ASN A 392 4.84 -22.81 1.51
CA ASN A 392 5.32 -24.09 1.97
C ASN A 392 5.23 -24.20 3.50
N PHE A 393 5.32 -25.43 4.01
CA PHE A 393 5.46 -25.71 5.44
C PHE A 393 6.81 -25.23 6.00
N TYR A 394 7.81 -24.99 5.16
CA TYR A 394 9.10 -24.41 5.51
C TYR A 394 9.42 -23.23 4.62
N GLU A 395 9.60 -22.07 5.23
CA GLU A 395 9.97 -20.83 4.57
C GLU A 395 11.33 -20.35 5.08
N ASN A 396 12.30 -20.26 4.19
CA ASN A 396 13.65 -19.82 4.53
C ASN A 396 13.84 -18.34 4.20
N PHE A 397 13.71 -17.49 5.21
CA PHE A 397 13.92 -16.05 5.12
C PHE A 397 15.35 -15.61 5.46
N THR A 398 16.33 -16.54 5.61
CA THR A 398 17.71 -16.20 5.99
C THR A 398 18.54 -15.57 4.88
N GLY A 399 18.13 -15.74 3.62
CA GLY A 399 18.80 -15.19 2.46
C GLY A 399 18.78 -13.66 2.41
N SER A 400 19.38 -13.09 1.38
CA SER A 400 19.35 -11.65 1.14
C SER A 400 17.94 -11.20 0.80
N TYR A 401 17.09 -11.00 1.81
CA TYR A 401 15.79 -10.42 1.61
C TYR A 401 15.93 -8.93 1.30
N CYS A 402 15.61 -8.60 0.10
CA CYS A 402 15.60 -7.27 -0.46
C CYS A 402 14.71 -6.28 0.31
N LEU A 403 13.76 -6.81 1.08
CA LEU A 403 12.74 -6.01 1.75
C LEU A 403 13.11 -5.67 3.21
N GLY A 404 14.28 -6.08 3.68
CA GLY A 404 14.83 -5.68 4.99
C GLY A 404 14.07 -6.18 6.23
N THR A 405 12.99 -6.96 6.05
CA THR A 405 12.08 -7.34 7.13
C THR A 405 12.38 -8.70 7.76
N SER A 406 13.36 -9.44 7.23
CA SER A 406 13.66 -10.81 7.63
C SER A 406 14.98 -10.99 8.35
N LYS A 407 15.69 -9.89 8.63
CA LYS A 407 16.92 -9.89 9.40
C LYS A 407 16.98 -8.75 10.39
N THR A 408 17.69 -8.95 11.49
CA THR A 408 17.86 -7.94 12.53
C THR A 408 19.27 -7.94 13.10
N THR A 409 19.64 -6.81 13.68
CA THR A 409 20.82 -6.67 14.52
C THR A 409 20.36 -6.24 15.91
N ILE A 410 20.72 -7.01 16.93
CA ILE A 410 20.35 -6.73 18.33
C ILE A 410 21.59 -6.76 19.22
N PRO A 411 21.65 -5.94 20.27
CA PRO A 411 22.80 -5.93 21.20
C PRO A 411 22.75 -7.14 22.14
N SER A 412 23.93 -7.68 22.47
CA SER A 412 24.09 -8.67 23.55
C SER A 412 23.67 -8.07 24.89
N ASN A 413 23.28 -8.91 25.83
CA ASN A 413 22.86 -8.52 27.19
C ASN A 413 21.75 -7.43 27.25
N THR A 414 21.04 -7.21 26.16
CA THR A 414 19.94 -6.24 26.08
C THR A 414 18.65 -6.95 25.67
N ALA A 415 17.59 -6.74 26.43
CA ALA A 415 16.30 -7.35 26.15
C ALA A 415 15.67 -6.79 24.88
N THR A 416 15.26 -7.68 23.98
CA THR A 416 14.49 -7.37 22.75
C THR A 416 13.25 -8.26 22.74
N THR A 417 12.08 -7.70 22.49
CA THR A 417 10.84 -8.48 22.47
C THR A 417 10.66 -9.18 21.12
N ILE A 418 10.43 -10.50 21.17
CA ILE A 418 9.90 -11.26 20.04
C ILE A 418 8.38 -11.36 20.16
N THR A 419 7.69 -11.23 19.01
CA THR A 419 6.23 -11.39 18.91
C THR A 419 5.93 -12.23 17.68
N VAL A 420 5.16 -13.30 17.85
CA VAL A 420 4.74 -14.21 16.78
C VAL A 420 3.23 -14.31 16.73
N ALA A 421 2.64 -14.04 15.58
CA ALA A 421 1.21 -14.22 15.32
C ALA A 421 0.95 -15.64 14.81
N PRO A 422 -0.01 -16.38 15.38
CA PRO A 422 -0.38 -17.71 14.92
C PRO A 422 -1.26 -17.67 13.68
N GLY A 423 -1.48 -18.83 13.07
CA GLY A 423 -2.51 -19.04 12.07
C GLY A 423 -3.94 -18.84 12.60
N THR A 424 -4.91 -18.86 11.69
CA THR A 424 -6.30 -18.48 12.00
C THR A 424 -7.17 -19.63 12.53
N SER A 425 -6.67 -20.86 12.50
CA SER A 425 -7.41 -22.05 12.94
C SER A 425 -6.73 -22.71 14.14
N ASN A 426 -7.53 -23.15 15.10
CA ASN A 426 -7.08 -23.82 16.32
C ASN A 426 -6.15 -22.97 17.22
N ASN A 427 -5.84 -23.51 18.40
CA ASN A 427 -4.78 -22.95 19.24
C ASN A 427 -3.43 -23.54 18.84
N HIS A 428 -2.38 -22.73 18.93
CA HIS A 428 -1.03 -23.07 18.51
C HIS A 428 -0.09 -23.34 19.69
N LEU A 429 0.90 -24.18 19.44
CA LEU A 429 2.18 -24.17 20.14
C LEU A 429 3.16 -23.42 19.26
N ILE A 430 3.75 -22.34 19.78
CA ILE A 430 4.78 -21.54 19.12
C ILE A 430 6.09 -21.69 19.86
N LYS A 431 7.16 -22.07 19.14
CA LYS A 431 8.54 -22.07 19.65
C LYS A 431 9.42 -21.22 18.76
N ALA A 432 10.45 -20.60 19.35
CA ALA A 432 11.52 -19.96 18.59
C ALA A 432 12.87 -20.21 19.23
N TYR A 433 13.92 -20.25 18.39
CA TYR A 433 15.31 -20.55 18.75
C TYR A 433 16.24 -19.56 18.06
N ILE A 434 17.41 -19.29 18.69
CA ILE A 434 18.55 -18.63 18.02
C ILE A 434 19.77 -19.52 18.27
N ASP A 435 20.46 -19.92 17.20
CA ASP A 435 21.74 -20.63 17.22
C ASP A 435 22.85 -19.66 17.69
N TYR A 436 22.96 -19.46 19.00
CA TYR A 436 23.86 -18.45 19.57
C TYR A 436 25.33 -18.80 19.43
N ASN A 437 25.67 -20.10 19.42
CA ASN A 437 27.03 -20.58 19.29
C ASN A 437 27.46 -20.83 17.82
N ASN A 438 26.49 -20.71 16.87
CA ASN A 438 26.65 -20.86 15.43
C ASN A 438 27.19 -22.25 15.02
N ASP A 439 26.82 -23.31 15.73
CA ASP A 439 27.23 -24.69 15.44
C ASP A 439 26.26 -25.41 14.48
N GLY A 440 25.14 -24.79 14.12
CA GLY A 440 24.11 -25.35 13.23
C GLY A 440 23.11 -26.27 13.93
N GLN A 441 23.19 -26.39 15.25
CA GLN A 441 22.21 -27.08 16.06
C GLN A 441 21.49 -26.07 16.97
N PHE A 442 20.27 -26.37 17.38
CA PHE A 442 19.56 -25.53 18.32
C PHE A 442 19.42 -26.29 19.64
N ASP A 443 20.08 -25.80 20.68
CA ASP A 443 19.96 -26.37 22.01
C ASP A 443 18.59 -26.03 22.63
N GLU A 444 17.84 -27.05 23.07
CA GLU A 444 16.49 -26.92 23.60
C GLU A 444 16.41 -26.15 24.94
N THR A 445 17.56 -25.83 25.55
CA THR A 445 17.66 -25.16 26.85
C THR A 445 18.25 -23.77 26.75
N THR A 446 19.39 -23.64 26.07
CA THR A 446 20.18 -22.38 26.04
C THR A 446 19.84 -21.50 24.85
N GLU A 447 19.25 -22.05 23.79
CA GLU A 447 18.93 -21.36 22.55
C GLU A 447 17.44 -21.24 22.28
N LEU A 448 16.59 -21.84 23.13
CA LEU A 448 15.15 -21.69 23.10
C LEU A 448 14.78 -20.30 23.64
N ILE A 449 14.28 -19.41 22.78
CA ILE A 449 13.96 -18.02 23.12
C ILE A 449 12.46 -17.75 23.31
N LEU A 450 11.60 -18.63 22.80
CA LEU A 450 10.15 -18.55 22.95
C LEU A 450 9.56 -19.96 23.02
N ASN A 451 8.68 -20.20 23.98
CA ASN A 451 7.92 -21.44 24.11
C ASN A 451 6.55 -21.12 24.72
N GLN A 452 5.52 -21.03 23.89
CA GLN A 452 4.16 -20.69 24.35
C GLN A 452 3.13 -21.59 23.69
N THR A 453 2.31 -22.24 24.52
CA THR A 453 1.20 -23.09 24.06
C THR A 453 -0.15 -22.39 24.25
N GLY A 454 -1.16 -22.85 23.52
CA GLY A 454 -2.52 -22.32 23.63
C GLY A 454 -2.71 -20.95 22.97
N VAL A 455 -1.80 -20.53 22.09
CA VAL A 455 -1.91 -19.23 21.38
C VAL A 455 -3.07 -19.28 20.41
N ALA A 456 -4.13 -18.53 20.68
CA ALA A 456 -5.33 -18.48 19.87
C ALA A 456 -5.21 -17.46 18.73
N ASN A 457 -6.08 -17.60 17.72
CA ASN A 457 -6.25 -16.57 16.68
C ASN A 457 -6.55 -15.19 17.31
N GLY A 458 -5.88 -14.16 16.82
CA GLY A 458 -5.97 -12.79 17.34
C GLY A 458 -5.13 -12.52 18.60
N SER A 459 -4.46 -13.56 19.14
CA SER A 459 -3.46 -13.43 20.19
C SER A 459 -2.04 -13.50 19.62
N PHE A 460 -1.03 -13.23 20.46
CA PHE A 460 0.37 -13.30 20.08
C PHE A 460 1.14 -14.14 21.08
N ALA A 461 2.08 -14.96 20.59
CA ALA A 461 3.15 -15.50 21.43
C ALA A 461 4.22 -14.44 21.60
N THR A 462 4.64 -14.15 22.83
CA THR A 462 5.63 -13.10 23.13
C THR A 462 6.64 -13.54 24.17
N ALA A 463 7.90 -13.14 23.99
CA ALA A 463 8.95 -13.27 24.98
C ALA A 463 9.92 -12.09 24.95
N SER A 464 10.54 -11.82 26.11
CA SER A 464 11.66 -10.89 26.21
C SER A 464 12.96 -11.68 26.08
N VAL A 465 13.68 -11.46 24.98
CA VAL A 465 14.89 -12.21 24.61
C VAL A 465 16.12 -11.39 24.93
N THR A 466 16.99 -11.89 25.78
CA THR A 466 18.28 -11.28 26.09
C THR A 466 19.38 -12.22 25.59
N PRO A 467 20.09 -11.90 24.47
CA PRO A 467 21.18 -12.75 24.00
C PRO A 467 22.26 -12.90 25.06
N PRO A 468 22.77 -14.13 25.30
CA PRO A 468 23.82 -14.34 26.31
C PRO A 468 25.14 -13.68 25.90
N SER A 469 26.00 -13.40 26.88
CA SER A 469 27.33 -12.86 26.62
C SER A 469 28.27 -13.81 25.86
N SER A 470 27.94 -15.10 25.84
CA SER A 470 28.64 -16.16 25.09
C SER A 470 28.20 -16.27 23.63
N ALA A 471 27.19 -15.50 23.19
CA ALA A 471 26.72 -15.53 21.81
C ALA A 471 27.83 -15.08 20.85
N VAL A 472 27.90 -15.71 19.67
CA VAL A 472 28.80 -15.30 18.59
C VAL A 472 28.42 -13.91 18.12
N LEU A 473 29.37 -12.99 18.16
CA LEU A 473 29.13 -11.57 17.85
C LEU A 473 29.49 -11.23 16.39
N ASN A 474 28.82 -10.20 15.86
CA ASN A 474 29.07 -9.61 14.54
C ASN A 474 28.98 -10.61 13.38
N THR A 475 28.38 -11.77 13.61
CA THR A 475 28.15 -12.81 12.62
C THR A 475 26.66 -13.07 12.54
N PRO A 476 26.10 -13.21 11.35
CA PRO A 476 24.70 -13.61 11.20
C PRO A 476 24.47 -15.03 11.74
N LEU A 477 23.50 -15.16 12.62
CA LEU A 477 23.07 -16.40 13.27
C LEU A 477 21.69 -16.77 12.75
N ARG A 478 21.37 -18.07 12.76
CA ARG A 478 20.03 -18.54 12.39
C ARG A 478 19.07 -18.39 13.55
N MET A 479 17.92 -17.77 13.28
CA MET A 479 16.75 -17.83 14.16
C MET A 479 15.68 -18.68 13.48
N ARG A 480 15.10 -19.63 14.20
CA ARG A 480 14.02 -20.50 13.74
C ARG A 480 12.77 -20.25 14.54
N VAL A 481 11.64 -20.09 13.86
CA VAL A 481 10.29 -19.98 14.47
C VAL A 481 9.46 -21.15 13.98
N ILE A 482 8.76 -21.84 14.88
CA ILE A 482 7.94 -23.00 14.57
C ILE A 482 6.55 -22.79 15.17
N GLY A 483 5.52 -22.97 14.35
CA GLY A 483 4.13 -22.93 14.78
C GLY A 483 3.38 -24.16 14.31
N ASP A 484 2.75 -24.89 15.23
CA ASP A 484 1.87 -26.01 14.91
C ASP A 484 0.70 -26.06 15.91
N ILE A 485 -0.23 -26.99 15.74
CA ILE A 485 -1.40 -27.14 16.61
C ILE A 485 -0.97 -27.40 18.07
N ALA A 486 -1.67 -26.81 19.02
CA ALA A 486 -1.42 -27.05 20.44
C ALA A 486 -1.56 -28.56 20.80
N GLY A 487 -0.66 -29.04 21.65
CA GLY A 487 -0.56 -30.45 22.00
C GLY A 487 0.41 -31.25 21.13
N THR A 488 1.01 -30.65 20.09
CA THR A 488 2.09 -31.24 19.31
C THR A 488 3.41 -31.14 20.10
N ILE A 489 4.29 -32.13 19.99
CA ILE A 489 5.64 -32.05 20.53
C ILE A 489 6.53 -31.44 19.46
N ILE A 490 7.02 -30.22 19.74
CA ILE A 490 7.91 -29.49 18.83
C ILE A 490 9.33 -29.50 19.39
N THR A 491 10.28 -29.97 18.59
CA THR A 491 11.73 -29.80 18.79
C THR A 491 12.27 -28.87 17.72
N SER A 492 13.50 -28.39 17.86
CA SER A 492 14.12 -27.46 16.91
C SER A 492 14.23 -28.00 15.47
N CYS A 493 14.34 -29.33 15.31
CA CYS A 493 14.38 -30.03 14.01
C CYS A 493 13.02 -30.69 13.66
N TYR A 494 11.96 -30.21 14.24
CA TYR A 494 10.62 -30.76 14.03
C TYR A 494 10.15 -30.62 12.59
N THR A 495 9.54 -31.68 12.07
CA THR A 495 8.76 -31.63 10.83
C THR A 495 7.31 -31.30 11.17
N PRO A 496 6.74 -30.19 10.71
CA PRO A 496 5.37 -29.80 11.00
C PRO A 496 4.37 -30.90 10.61
N LYS A 497 3.35 -31.07 11.41
CA LYS A 497 2.24 -31.96 11.11
C LYS A 497 1.15 -31.23 10.33
N TYR A 498 0.83 -30.00 10.73
CA TYR A 498 -0.18 -29.14 10.10
C TYR A 498 0.30 -27.70 9.95
N GLY A 499 1.41 -27.36 10.57
CA GLY A 499 1.90 -26.00 10.72
C GLY A 499 3.06 -25.63 9.82
N GLN A 500 3.90 -24.72 10.31
CA GLN A 500 4.96 -24.10 9.52
C GLN A 500 6.23 -23.86 10.34
N VAL A 501 7.36 -23.87 9.65
CA VAL A 501 8.68 -23.45 10.16
C VAL A 501 9.20 -22.30 9.33
N GLU A 502 9.73 -21.27 9.98
CA GLU A 502 10.34 -20.10 9.34
C GLU A 502 11.74 -19.86 9.90
N ASP A 503 12.73 -19.69 9.03
CA ASP A 503 14.10 -19.36 9.40
C ASP A 503 14.44 -17.91 9.02
N TYR A 504 15.11 -17.19 9.94
CA TYR A 504 15.51 -15.79 9.85
C TYR A 504 16.99 -15.61 10.16
N SER A 505 17.53 -14.41 9.88
CA SER A 505 18.91 -14.04 10.21
C SER A 505 18.95 -13.00 11.32
N VAL A 506 19.70 -13.28 12.39
CA VAL A 506 19.93 -12.39 13.54
C VAL A 506 21.41 -12.16 13.73
N THR A 507 21.85 -10.90 13.80
CA THR A 507 23.23 -10.56 14.15
C THR A 507 23.28 -10.02 15.56
N ILE A 508 24.06 -10.65 16.43
CA ILE A 508 24.29 -10.13 17.78
C ILE A 508 25.51 -9.21 17.73
N VAL A 509 25.36 -7.98 18.24
CA VAL A 509 26.47 -7.02 18.35
C VAL A 509 26.83 -6.77 19.82
N PRO A 510 28.05 -6.38 20.13
CA PRO A 510 28.38 -5.97 21.49
C PRO A 510 27.40 -4.93 22.00
N GLN A 511 26.95 -5.07 23.23
CA GLN A 511 26.21 -4.01 23.89
C GLN A 511 27.07 -2.75 23.84
N ALA A 512 26.54 -1.68 23.28
CA ALA A 512 27.19 -0.38 23.38
C ALA A 512 27.29 -0.02 24.87
N THR A 513 28.43 -0.28 25.49
CA THR A 513 28.74 0.32 26.76
C THR A 513 28.76 1.82 26.50
N LEU A 514 27.93 2.56 27.20
CA LEU A 514 28.09 3.99 27.36
C LEU A 514 29.37 4.20 28.22
N SER A 515 30.50 3.74 27.73
CA SER A 515 31.77 4.25 28.20
C SER A 515 31.84 5.66 27.63
N VAL A 516 31.94 6.62 28.50
CA VAL A 516 32.49 7.93 28.20
C VAL A 516 33.98 7.71 27.90
N ASN A 517 34.25 7.01 26.82
CA ASN A 517 35.54 7.05 26.19
C ASN A 517 35.54 8.31 25.34
N ASP A 518 36.36 9.25 25.72
CA ASP A 518 36.87 10.28 24.83
C ASP A 518 37.22 9.60 23.48
N VAL A 519 36.25 9.59 22.58
CA VAL A 519 36.56 9.40 21.18
C VAL A 519 37.22 10.69 20.77
N THR A 520 38.53 10.66 20.76
CA THR A 520 39.35 11.54 19.93
C THR A 520 38.97 11.27 18.46
N SER A 521 37.72 11.58 18.12
CA SER A 521 37.32 11.66 16.72
C SER A 521 37.87 13.00 16.22
N LYS A 522 38.47 12.96 15.04
CA LYS A 522 38.98 14.15 14.32
C LYS A 522 37.90 15.20 13.96
N ASN A 523 36.75 15.16 14.59
CA ASN A 523 35.70 16.18 14.49
C ASN A 523 35.66 16.99 15.76
N ASN A 524 36.18 18.19 15.69
CA ASN A 524 36.25 19.15 16.83
C ASN A 524 34.87 19.74 17.21
N SER A 525 33.75 19.25 16.69
CA SER A 525 32.40 19.72 17.00
C SER A 525 31.61 18.68 17.77
N PHE A 526 31.06 19.02 18.94
CA PHE A 526 30.24 18.09 19.74
C PHE A 526 29.23 18.80 20.63
N ILE A 527 28.22 18.06 21.07
CA ILE A 527 27.22 18.46 22.07
C ILE A 527 27.30 17.41 23.19
N ILE A 528 27.47 17.84 24.43
CA ILE A 528 27.47 16.96 25.61
C ILE A 528 26.61 17.54 26.74
N LYS A 529 26.16 16.66 27.65
CA LYS A 529 25.67 17.02 28.95
C LYS A 529 26.90 17.22 29.87
N ASP A 530 26.95 18.36 30.54
CA ASP A 530 27.97 18.68 31.49
C ASP A 530 27.28 19.14 32.79
N GLU A 531 27.21 18.23 33.75
CA GLU A 531 26.41 18.37 34.98
C GLU A 531 24.93 18.69 34.66
N ASN A 532 24.48 19.89 35.00
CA ASN A 532 23.14 20.42 34.73
C ASN A 532 23.11 21.39 33.53
N SER A 533 24.05 21.26 32.60
CA SER A 533 24.16 22.15 31.44
C SER A 533 24.30 21.37 30.12
N VAL A 534 23.81 21.93 29.04
CA VAL A 534 24.21 21.56 27.69
C VAL A 534 25.48 22.34 27.34
N TYR A 535 26.56 21.62 27.03
CA TYR A 535 27.80 22.20 26.51
C TYR A 535 27.96 21.83 25.04
N VAL A 536 28.23 22.85 24.24
CA VAL A 536 28.42 22.74 22.78
C VAL A 536 29.78 23.30 22.41
N LYS A 537 30.51 22.58 21.57
CA LYS A 537 31.73 23.07 20.92
C LYS A 537 31.58 22.86 19.40
N GLY A 538 31.93 23.87 18.62
CA GLY A 538 31.90 23.87 17.16
C GLY A 538 33.26 24.19 16.55
N GLU A 539 33.60 23.55 15.42
CA GLU A 539 34.76 23.92 14.59
C GLU A 539 34.61 25.32 14.00
N SER A 540 33.39 25.71 13.71
CA SER A 540 33.02 27.06 13.33
C SER A 540 32.14 27.69 14.44
N LYS A 541 31.89 28.98 14.33
CA LYS A 541 31.04 29.69 15.30
C LYS A 541 29.61 29.15 15.25
N ILE A 542 28.99 29.02 16.43
CA ILE A 542 27.60 28.60 16.58
C ILE A 542 26.69 29.74 16.12
N ALA A 543 25.84 29.50 15.15
CA ALA A 543 24.84 30.44 14.67
C ALA A 543 23.57 30.41 15.55
N SER A 544 23.05 29.19 15.82
CA SER A 544 21.88 29.05 16.67
C SER A 544 21.87 27.73 17.45
N LEU A 545 21.12 27.69 18.54
CA LEU A 545 20.86 26.51 19.36
C LEU A 545 19.37 26.45 19.69
N HIS A 546 18.76 25.31 19.45
CA HIS A 546 17.37 25.02 19.75
C HIS A 546 17.26 23.76 20.61
N ILE A 547 16.45 23.81 21.66
CA ILE A 547 16.21 22.66 22.53
C ILE A 547 14.72 22.36 22.52
N TYR A 548 14.40 21.09 22.31
CA TYR A 548 13.04 20.56 22.28
C TYR A 548 12.87 19.49 23.36
N ASP A 549 11.67 19.40 23.93
CA ASP A 549 11.31 18.27 24.79
C ASP A 549 11.02 16.98 23.98
N ALA A 550 10.67 15.91 24.69
CA ALA A 550 10.35 14.62 24.08
C ALA A 550 9.11 14.65 23.16
N SER A 551 8.23 15.65 23.32
CA SER A 551 7.04 15.88 22.48
C SER A 551 7.33 16.71 21.23
N GLY A 552 8.55 17.25 21.10
CA GLY A 552 8.94 18.16 20.01
C GLY A 552 8.61 19.63 20.29
N LYS A 553 8.16 19.99 21.51
CA LYS A 553 7.91 21.36 21.90
C LYS A 553 9.23 22.08 22.09
N LEU A 554 9.38 23.27 21.51
CA LEU A 554 10.55 24.12 21.66
C LEU A 554 10.63 24.67 23.09
N LEU A 555 11.70 24.34 23.81
CA LEU A 555 11.99 24.78 25.16
C LEU A 555 12.93 26.01 25.18
N VAL A 556 13.93 25.99 24.30
CA VAL A 556 14.94 27.05 24.22
C VAL A 556 15.19 27.38 22.76
N ASN A 557 15.19 28.68 22.47
CA ASN A 557 15.63 29.25 21.19
C ASN A 557 16.72 30.28 21.47
N ARG A 558 17.93 30.05 20.94
CA ARG A 558 19.05 30.98 20.97
C ARG A 558 19.56 31.18 19.55
N THR A 559 19.56 32.42 19.10
CA THR A 559 20.10 32.83 17.79
C THR A 559 21.31 33.74 18.02
N ASP A 560 22.16 33.85 16.99
CA ASP A 560 23.31 34.77 16.98
C ASP A 560 24.32 34.57 18.13
N ILE A 561 24.54 33.32 18.54
CA ILE A 561 25.48 32.98 19.62
C ILE A 561 26.90 33.46 19.30
N ASN A 562 27.34 33.31 18.04
CA ASN A 562 28.60 33.81 17.49
C ASN A 562 29.88 33.43 18.26
N ALA A 563 29.81 32.34 19.02
CA ALA A 563 30.91 31.74 19.77
C ALA A 563 31.21 30.33 19.29
N SER A 564 32.46 29.85 19.37
CA SER A 564 32.83 28.48 19.06
C SER A 564 32.48 27.50 20.19
N GLU A 565 32.24 28.01 21.37
CA GLU A 565 31.81 27.22 22.53
C GLU A 565 30.64 27.93 23.22
N PHE A 566 29.68 27.16 23.71
CA PHE A 566 28.49 27.67 24.38
C PHE A 566 28.01 26.71 25.45
N ARG A 567 27.66 27.24 26.62
CA ARG A 567 27.11 26.47 27.74
C ARG A 567 25.76 27.04 28.14
N LEU A 568 24.77 26.17 28.27
CA LEU A 568 23.40 26.53 28.66
C LEU A 568 22.97 25.70 29.86
N PRO A 569 22.72 26.31 31.05
CA PRO A 569 22.13 25.59 32.17
C PRO A 569 20.72 25.10 31.89
N ILE A 570 20.41 23.87 32.31
CA ILE A 570 19.11 23.25 32.20
C ILE A 570 18.55 22.99 33.60
N ASN A 571 17.45 23.65 33.93
CA ASN A 571 16.85 23.56 35.28
C ASN A 571 15.82 22.44 35.43
N GLN A 572 15.61 21.61 34.39
CA GLN A 572 14.65 20.51 34.40
C GLN A 572 15.35 19.20 34.75
N LYS A 573 14.80 18.47 35.74
CA LYS A 573 15.29 17.13 36.13
C LYS A 573 14.44 16.04 35.51
N SER A 574 15.08 14.93 35.18
CA SER A 574 14.43 13.68 34.64
C SER A 574 13.70 13.87 33.31
N THR A 575 14.19 14.75 32.45
CA THR A 575 13.61 14.96 31.11
C THR A 575 14.60 14.60 30.02
N VAL A 576 14.05 14.05 28.91
CA VAL A 576 14.81 13.85 27.67
C VAL A 576 14.61 15.08 26.80
N ILE A 577 15.71 15.67 26.35
CA ILE A 577 15.71 16.82 25.46
C ILE A 577 16.46 16.50 24.16
N THR A 578 16.05 17.12 23.07
CA THR A 578 16.78 17.12 21.80
C THR A 578 17.39 18.48 21.57
N VAL A 579 18.70 18.53 21.40
CA VAL A 579 19.47 19.74 21.15
C VAL A 579 19.88 19.79 19.70
N ASN A 580 19.48 20.83 18.98
CA ASN A 580 19.89 21.14 17.61
C ASN A 580 20.76 22.40 17.61
N VAL A 581 21.94 22.30 17.01
CA VAL A 581 22.89 23.40 16.87
C VAL A 581 23.21 23.61 15.40
N VAL A 582 23.10 24.83 14.93
CA VAL A 582 23.52 25.23 13.58
C VAL A 582 24.80 26.05 13.70
N LEU A 583 25.82 25.63 12.98
CA LEU A 583 27.09 26.35 12.87
C LEU A 583 27.04 27.37 11.72
N LYS A 584 27.90 28.39 11.75
CA LYS A 584 27.92 29.42 10.68
C LYS A 584 28.36 28.92 9.30
N ASP A 585 29.01 27.77 9.24
CA ASP A 585 29.36 27.08 7.99
C ASP A 585 28.20 26.24 7.42
N GLY A 586 27.00 26.27 8.05
CA GLY A 586 25.82 25.52 7.62
C GLY A 586 25.73 24.10 8.19
N LYS A 587 26.74 23.62 8.90
CA LYS A 587 26.73 22.27 9.52
C LYS A 587 25.72 22.25 10.67
N VAL A 588 24.93 21.19 10.75
CA VAL A 588 23.95 20.98 11.83
C VAL A 588 24.41 19.83 12.72
N LEU A 589 24.42 20.06 14.03
CA LEU A 589 24.67 19.06 15.05
C LEU A 589 23.37 18.76 15.78
N THR A 590 23.01 17.50 15.95
CA THR A 590 21.84 17.11 16.73
C THR A 590 22.22 16.07 17.77
N LYS A 591 21.80 16.27 19.01
CA LYS A 591 22.05 15.34 20.11
C LYS A 591 20.83 15.22 21.01
N LYS A 592 20.51 13.99 21.41
CA LYS A 592 19.52 13.70 22.45
C LYS A 592 20.23 13.54 23.79
N LEU A 593 19.79 14.27 24.79
CA LEU A 593 20.40 14.27 26.13
C LEU A 593 19.31 14.03 27.18
N GLN A 594 19.68 13.33 28.28
CA GLN A 594 18.79 13.10 29.41
C GLN A 594 19.32 13.88 30.62
N PHE A 595 18.47 14.71 31.20
CA PHE A 595 18.76 15.54 32.39
C PHE A 595 18.02 15.04 33.63
#